data_ec979b1122c491b7b6d1fb435faa27f3
#
_entry.id   ec979b1122c491b7b6d1fb435faa27f3
#
_cell.length_a   1.000
_cell.length_b   1.000
_cell.length_c   1.000
_cell.angle_alpha   90.00
_cell.angle_beta   90.00
_cell.angle_gamma   90.00
#
_symmetry.space_group_name_H-M   'P 1'
#
loop_
_entity.id
_entity.type
_entity.pdbx_description
1 polymer ?
#
loop_
_entity_poly.entity_id
_entity_poly.type
_entity_poly.pdbx_seq_one_letter_code
_entity_poly.pdbx_strand_id
1 'polypeptide(L)'
;MYRKIVSLLCITLLLSSCSGKKQEQKEDDFVSMDLPQLKAQGEITAVTLYSSTSYFQYKMEPMGYEYDLIKDFARSEGLKLNIKVAENATRLIEMLEAGEADVIAYPIQVSNN
;
A
#
# COMPACT_ATOMS: atom_id res chain seq x y z
N MET A 1 1.02 -3.35 -65.40
CA MET A 1 1.06 -4.31 -64.28
C MET A 1 1.87 -3.80 -63.09
N TYR A 2 3.02 -3.21 -63.26
CA TYR A 2 3.86 -2.71 -62.18
C TYR A 2 3.20 -1.59 -61.33
N ARG A 3 2.43 -0.70 -61.93
CA ARG A 3 1.77 0.42 -61.25
C ARG A 3 0.73 -0.03 -60.19
N LYS A 4 0.05 -1.15 -60.45
CA LYS A 4 -0.94 -1.70 -59.48
C LYS A 4 -0.28 -2.46 -58.34
N ILE A 5 0.86 -3.08 -58.57
CA ILE A 5 1.63 -3.81 -57.56
C ILE A 5 2.31 -2.84 -56.60
N VAL A 6 2.84 -1.72 -57.11
CA VAL A 6 3.44 -0.67 -56.28
C VAL A 6 2.39 0.04 -55.41
N SER A 7 1.17 0.24 -55.94
CA SER A 7 0.07 0.80 -55.16
C SER A 7 -0.40 -0.13 -54.02
N LEU A 8 -0.39 -1.42 -54.24
CA LEU A 8 -0.75 -2.41 -53.21
C LEU A 8 0.32 -2.53 -52.12
N LEU A 9 1.59 -2.40 -52.52
CA LEU A 9 2.73 -2.45 -51.59
C LEU A 9 2.80 -1.21 -50.65
N CYS A 10 2.38 -0.03 -51.13
CA CYS A 10 2.32 1.19 -50.33
C CYS A 10 1.21 1.16 -49.25
N ILE A 11 0.11 0.45 -49.50
CA ILE A 11 -1.01 0.37 -48.56
C ILE A 11 -0.67 -0.53 -47.36
N THR A 12 0.19 -1.53 -47.54
CA THR A 12 0.61 -2.43 -46.46
C THR A 12 1.63 -1.82 -45.49
N LEU A 13 2.31 -0.73 -45.89
CA LEU A 13 3.29 -0.05 -45.01
C LEU A 13 2.68 0.98 -44.06
N LEU A 14 1.40 1.33 -44.21
CA LEU A 14 0.75 2.36 -43.37
C LEU A 14 0.06 1.80 -42.13
N LEU A 15 0.08 0.48 -41.92
CA LEU A 15 -0.57 -0.17 -40.78
C LEU A 15 0.36 -0.50 -39.60
N SER A 16 1.64 -0.14 -39.69
CA SER A 16 2.62 -0.44 -38.61
C SER A 16 2.87 0.71 -37.63
N SER A 17 2.04 1.75 -37.63
CA SER A 17 2.24 2.90 -36.75
C SER A 17 1.15 3.00 -35.68
N CYS A 18 0.98 1.96 -34.88
CA CYS A 18 0.31 2.02 -33.58
C CYS A 18 1.17 1.31 -32.54
N SER A 19 2.39 1.84 -32.34
CA SER A 19 3.14 1.60 -31.12
C SER A 19 2.70 2.67 -30.11
N GLY A 20 1.56 2.45 -29.48
CA GLY A 20 1.18 3.14 -28.27
C GLY A 20 2.25 2.83 -27.24
N LYS A 21 3.15 3.78 -27.00
CA LYS A 21 3.96 3.79 -25.78
C LYS A 21 2.96 3.79 -24.63
N LYS A 22 2.70 2.62 -24.02
CA LYS A 22 2.29 2.57 -22.62
C LYS A 22 3.33 3.38 -21.89
N GLN A 23 2.94 4.54 -21.39
CA GLN A 23 3.66 5.15 -20.29
C GLN A 23 3.55 4.10 -19.16
N GLU A 24 4.64 3.39 -18.93
CA GLU A 24 4.87 2.78 -17.63
C GLU A 24 4.86 3.95 -16.66
N GLN A 25 3.70 4.19 -16.05
CA GLN A 25 3.67 4.83 -14.76
C GLN A 25 4.62 3.98 -13.93
N LYS A 26 5.72 4.59 -13.55
CA LYS A 26 6.57 4.11 -12.48
C LYS A 26 5.64 4.10 -11.26
N GLU A 27 4.92 3.00 -11.06
CA GLU A 27 4.37 2.68 -9.76
C GLU A 27 5.59 2.69 -8.84
N ASP A 28 5.64 3.68 -7.97
CA ASP A 28 6.52 3.62 -6.82
C ASP A 28 6.26 2.26 -6.19
N ASP A 29 7.33 1.52 -5.97
CA ASP A 29 7.32 0.13 -5.51
C ASP A 29 6.86 0.11 -4.04
N PHE A 30 5.61 0.59 -3.83
CA PHE A 30 4.96 0.64 -2.54
C PHE A 30 4.51 -0.78 -2.20
N VAL A 31 5.23 -1.41 -1.30
CA VAL A 31 4.92 -2.76 -0.83
C VAL A 31 3.73 -2.69 0.11
N SER A 32 2.53 -2.63 -0.46
CA SER A 32 1.31 -2.75 0.32
C SER A 32 0.60 -4.07 0.01
N MET A 33 0.05 -4.70 1.04
CA MET A 33 -0.81 -5.86 0.89
C MET A 33 -2.28 -5.45 1.04
N ASP A 34 -3.10 -5.91 0.10
CA ASP A 34 -4.55 -5.76 0.19
C ASP A 34 -5.16 -6.71 1.23
N LEU A 35 -6.35 -6.39 1.72
CA LEU A 35 -7.05 -7.20 2.72
C LEU A 35 -7.18 -8.69 2.35
N PRO A 36 -7.47 -9.10 1.10
CA PRO A 36 -7.47 -10.51 0.73
C PRO A 36 -6.12 -11.21 0.92
N GLN A 37 -5.02 -10.51 0.67
CA GLN A 37 -3.66 -11.02 0.86
C GLN A 37 -3.34 -11.16 2.36
N LEU A 38 -3.72 -10.17 3.18
CA LEU A 38 -3.59 -10.23 4.63
C LEU A 38 -4.41 -11.39 5.21
N LYS A 39 -5.62 -11.63 4.71
CA LYS A 39 -6.44 -12.77 5.11
C LYS A 39 -5.80 -14.12 4.74
N ALA A 40 -5.18 -14.21 3.58
CA ALA A 40 -4.44 -15.41 3.18
C ALA A 40 -3.22 -15.65 4.07
N GLN A 41 -2.55 -14.58 4.51
CA GLN A 41 -1.42 -14.62 5.44
C GLN A 41 -1.87 -14.91 6.89
N GLY A 42 -3.07 -14.46 7.27
CA GLY A 42 -3.67 -14.68 8.58
C GLY A 42 -3.25 -13.68 9.66
N GLU A 43 -2.49 -12.65 9.32
CA GLU A 43 -2.02 -11.64 10.26
C GLU A 43 -1.97 -10.25 9.64
N ILE A 44 -2.04 -9.23 10.49
CA ILE A 44 -1.87 -7.81 10.15
C ILE A 44 -0.90 -7.17 11.11
N THR A 45 0.05 -6.40 10.59
CA THR A 45 1.01 -5.64 11.36
C THR A 45 0.63 -4.17 11.35
N ALA A 46 0.33 -3.62 12.53
CA ALA A 46 0.07 -2.21 12.73
C ALA A 46 1.28 -1.51 13.37
N VAL A 47 1.62 -0.34 12.86
CA VAL A 47 2.64 0.53 13.45
C VAL A 47 1.98 1.72 14.14
N THR A 48 2.48 2.08 15.31
CA THR A 48 1.96 3.17 16.14
C THR A 48 3.09 3.93 16.83
N LEU A 49 2.75 4.97 17.57
CA LEU A 49 3.65 5.67 18.51
C LEU A 49 3.14 5.52 19.93
N TYR A 50 4.05 5.50 20.89
CA TYR A 50 3.66 5.65 22.29
C TYR A 50 3.00 7.01 22.53
N SER A 51 1.81 6.98 23.07
CA SER A 51 1.04 8.17 23.41
C SER A 51 -0.01 7.80 24.46
N SER A 52 -0.40 8.75 25.28
CA SER A 52 -1.41 8.55 26.32
C SER A 52 -2.80 8.20 25.80
N THR A 53 -3.04 8.37 24.49
CA THR A 53 -4.33 8.09 23.84
C THR A 53 -4.25 6.96 22.83
N SER A 54 -3.17 6.90 22.02
CA SER A 54 -3.09 5.99 20.90
C SER A 54 -2.64 4.59 21.27
N TYR A 55 -1.51 4.51 22.00
CA TYR A 55 -0.93 3.26 22.45
C TYR A 55 -0.05 3.47 23.68
N PHE A 56 -0.35 2.78 24.73
CA PHE A 56 0.44 2.75 25.97
C PHE A 56 0.31 1.39 26.65
N GLN A 57 1.17 1.13 27.61
CA GLN A 57 1.09 -0.09 28.42
C GLN A 57 0.70 0.27 29.87
N TYR A 58 -0.30 -0.40 30.37
CA TYR A 58 -0.70 -0.33 31.76
C TYR A 58 -0.69 -1.73 32.37
N LYS A 59 0.10 -1.93 33.43
CA LYS A 59 0.29 -3.25 34.06
C LYS A 59 0.65 -4.37 33.07
N MET A 60 1.51 -4.04 32.09
CA MET A 60 1.96 -4.92 31.01
C MET A 60 0.88 -5.28 29.98
N GLU A 61 -0.31 -4.68 30.04
CA GLU A 61 -1.34 -4.84 29.04
C GLU A 61 -1.34 -3.65 28.07
N PRO A 62 -1.38 -3.89 26.77
CA PRO A 62 -1.48 -2.84 25.77
C PRO A 62 -2.87 -2.23 25.79
N MET A 63 -2.92 -0.90 25.77
CA MET A 63 -4.14 -0.09 25.80
C MET A 63 -3.99 1.11 24.86
N GLY A 64 -5.09 1.72 24.49
CA GLY A 64 -5.15 2.93 23.70
C GLY A 64 -6.31 2.90 22.71
N TYR A 65 -6.77 4.09 22.29
CA TYR A 65 -7.92 4.21 21.41
C TYR A 65 -7.65 3.62 20.03
N GLU A 66 -6.55 4.03 19.36
CA GLU A 66 -6.18 3.49 18.06
C GLU A 66 -5.79 2.02 18.13
N TYR A 67 -5.19 1.60 19.24
CA TYR A 67 -4.92 0.18 19.48
C TYR A 67 -6.21 -0.64 19.56
N ASP A 68 -7.20 -0.18 20.30
CA ASP A 68 -8.47 -0.88 20.44
C ASP A 68 -9.21 -0.94 19.10
N LEU A 69 -9.19 0.12 18.30
CA LEU A 69 -9.78 0.13 16.95
C LEU A 69 -9.14 -0.91 16.03
N ILE A 70 -7.81 -0.95 15.94
CA ILE A 70 -7.14 -1.91 15.06
C ILE A 70 -7.27 -3.35 15.57
N LYS A 71 -7.32 -3.53 16.88
CA LYS A 71 -7.58 -4.83 17.52
C LYS A 71 -8.96 -5.36 17.17
N ASP A 72 -9.99 -4.52 17.23
CA ASP A 72 -11.36 -4.90 16.86
C ASP A 72 -11.49 -5.18 15.37
N PHE A 73 -10.84 -4.39 14.52
CA PHE A 73 -10.76 -4.64 13.09
C PHE A 73 -10.09 -6.00 12.81
N ALA A 74 -8.92 -6.26 13.35
CA ALA A 74 -8.21 -7.51 13.15
C ALA A 74 -9.07 -8.72 13.59
N ARG A 75 -9.76 -8.59 14.73
CA ARG A 75 -10.67 -9.61 15.23
C ARG A 75 -11.84 -9.84 14.27
N SER A 76 -12.47 -8.78 13.76
CA SER A 76 -13.60 -8.88 12.84
C SER A 76 -13.22 -9.56 11.52
N GLU A 77 -11.99 -9.38 11.07
CA GLU A 77 -11.46 -9.97 9.84
C GLU A 77 -10.79 -11.34 10.06
N GLY A 78 -10.73 -11.81 11.29
CA GLY A 78 -10.09 -13.09 11.64
C GLY A 78 -8.57 -13.07 11.54
N LEU A 79 -7.96 -11.91 11.73
CA LEU A 79 -6.52 -11.69 11.61
C LEU A 79 -5.84 -11.65 12.99
N LYS A 80 -4.64 -12.17 13.07
CA LYS A 80 -3.76 -11.96 14.22
C LYS A 80 -3.16 -10.55 14.12
N LEU A 81 -3.25 -9.78 15.20
CA LEU A 81 -2.67 -8.44 15.27
C LEU A 81 -1.24 -8.49 15.80
N ASN A 82 -0.31 -7.92 15.04
CA ASN A 82 1.06 -7.62 15.48
C ASN A 82 1.21 -6.09 15.61
N ILE A 83 1.73 -5.62 16.74
CA ILE A 83 1.98 -4.19 16.98
C ILE A 83 3.48 -3.91 16.94
N LYS A 84 3.85 -2.90 16.15
CA LYS A 84 5.18 -2.29 16.15
C LYS A 84 5.07 -0.85 16.62
N VAL A 85 6.06 -0.39 17.36
CA VAL A 85 6.13 0.99 17.84
C VAL A 85 7.29 1.69 17.14
N ALA A 86 6.98 2.77 16.43
CA ALA A 86 7.98 3.62 15.80
C ALA A 86 8.54 4.64 16.81
N GLU A 87 9.73 5.15 16.55
CA GLU A 87 10.38 6.15 17.40
C GLU A 87 9.79 7.55 17.19
N ASN A 88 9.30 7.84 16.00
CA ASN A 88 8.73 9.13 15.62
C ASN A 88 7.81 8.99 14.39
N ALA A 89 7.12 10.08 14.05
CA ALA A 89 6.17 10.09 12.94
C ALA A 89 6.80 9.81 11.56
N THR A 90 8.04 10.25 11.33
CA THR A 90 8.76 9.97 10.08
C THR A 90 9.03 8.48 9.95
N ARG A 91 9.55 7.85 11.01
CA ARG A 91 9.82 6.40 11.01
C ARG A 91 8.55 5.58 10.85
N LEU A 92 7.43 6.06 11.36
CA LEU A 92 6.12 5.42 11.23
C LEU A 92 5.69 5.31 9.74
N ILE A 93 5.89 6.40 8.98
CA ILE A 93 5.60 6.42 7.53
C ILE A 93 6.59 5.54 6.77
N GLU A 94 7.89 5.64 7.06
CA GLU A 94 8.92 4.81 6.43
C GLU A 94 8.64 3.31 6.61
N MET A 95 8.18 2.89 7.79
CA MET A 95 7.85 1.48 8.05
C MET A 95 6.66 1.01 7.23
N LEU A 96 5.68 1.87 6.98
CA LEU A 96 4.57 1.55 6.09
C LEU A 96 5.04 1.43 4.63
N GLU A 97 5.82 2.39 4.15
CA GLU A 97 6.34 2.43 2.78
C GLU A 97 7.29 1.25 2.50
N ALA A 98 8.08 0.86 3.47
CA ALA A 98 9.00 -0.28 3.36
C ALA A 98 8.31 -1.65 3.48
N GLY A 99 6.99 -1.70 3.74
CA GLY A 99 6.28 -2.94 3.95
C GLY A 99 6.59 -3.63 5.30
N GLU A 100 7.20 -2.92 6.24
CA GLU A 100 7.44 -3.42 7.60
C GLU A 100 6.16 -3.42 8.45
N ALA A 101 5.15 -2.65 8.02
CA ALA A 101 3.82 -2.59 8.59
C ALA A 101 2.78 -2.48 7.48
N ASP A 102 1.57 -2.96 7.74
CA ASP A 102 0.46 -2.97 6.79
C ASP A 102 -0.47 -1.77 7.00
N VAL A 103 -0.50 -1.21 8.20
CA VAL A 103 -1.39 -0.11 8.58
C VAL A 103 -0.77 0.74 9.68
N ILE A 104 -1.12 2.03 9.68
CA ILE A 104 -0.75 2.96 10.73
C ILE A 104 -1.93 3.09 11.71
N ALA A 105 -1.70 2.77 12.98
CA ALA A 105 -2.65 2.93 14.07
C ALA A 105 -2.28 4.16 14.93
N TYR A 106 -2.25 5.33 14.30
CA TYR A 106 -1.92 6.61 14.91
C TYR A 106 -2.56 7.76 14.12
N PRO A 107 -3.08 8.83 14.75
CA PRO A 107 -3.67 9.96 14.05
C PRO A 107 -2.60 10.74 13.27
N ILE A 108 -2.72 10.77 11.94
CA ILE A 108 -1.85 11.53 11.05
C ILE A 108 -2.61 12.74 10.55
N GLN A 109 -2.02 13.92 10.69
CA GLN A 109 -2.55 15.14 10.10
C GLN A 109 -2.13 15.23 8.62
N VAL A 110 -3.12 15.26 7.73
CA VAL A 110 -2.88 15.56 6.32
C VAL A 110 -2.87 17.07 6.15
N SER A 111 -1.70 17.65 5.86
CA SER A 111 -1.57 19.07 5.50
C SER A 111 -1.66 19.21 3.99
N ASN A 112 -2.70 19.89 3.51
CA ASN A 112 -2.77 20.33 2.13
C ASN A 112 -1.95 21.63 2.02
N ASN A 113 -0.72 21.53 1.54
CA ASN A 113 0.04 22.69 1.07
C ASN A 113 -0.25 22.94 -0.41
#